data_81a082ffd7f7e08152c2f0f8e8080230
#
_entry.id   81a082ffd7f7e08152c2f0f8e8080230
#
_cell.length_a   1.000
_cell.length_b   1.000
_cell.length_c   1.000
_cell.angle_alpha   90.00
_cell.angle_beta   90.00
_cell.angle_gamma   90.00
#
_symmetry.space_group_name_H-M   'P 1'
#
loop_
_entity.id
_entity.type
_entity.pdbx_description
1 polymer ?
#
loop_
_entity_poly.entity_id
_entity_poly.type
_entity_poly.pdbx_seq_one_letter_code
_entity_poly.pdbx_strand_id
1 'polypeptide(L)'
;MQLRRNMEIKVLELRKKGNKMKTDDFDYNLPEELIAQVPLKERTESRLMVLDRKNGNIEHKKFYDIIDYLEKGDVLVINDTKVMPARLMGVKEETNAHIEILMLKNISNDTWECLVKPAKRVKEGTVIDFGGILKGKCTGVFDEGIRHIEFSYDGIFYEILDKLGEMPLPPYI
;
A
#
# COMPACT_ATOMS: atom_id res chain seq x y z
N MET A 1 13.33 -22.29 -7.96
CA MET A 1 13.49 -22.30 -9.44
C MET A 1 12.38 -23.08 -10.16
N GLN A 2 11.95 -24.22 -9.66
CA GLN A 2 10.92 -25.07 -10.27
C GLN A 2 9.50 -24.43 -10.26
N LEU A 3 9.10 -23.77 -9.18
CA LEU A 3 7.75 -23.16 -9.03
C LEU A 3 7.48 -22.01 -10.01
N ARG A 4 8.49 -21.15 -10.27
CA ARG A 4 8.37 -20.07 -11.27
C ARG A 4 8.15 -20.62 -12.67
N ARG A 5 8.90 -21.64 -13.04
CA ARG A 5 8.81 -22.28 -14.36
C ARG A 5 7.42 -22.89 -14.60
N ASN A 6 6.81 -23.48 -13.57
CA ASN A 6 5.48 -24.08 -13.67
C ASN A 6 4.38 -23.03 -13.85
N MET A 7 4.47 -21.86 -13.20
CA MET A 7 3.49 -20.78 -13.32
C MET A 7 3.56 -20.11 -14.71
N GLU A 8 4.77 -19.89 -15.22
CA GLU A 8 5.01 -19.31 -16.55
C GLU A 8 4.48 -20.20 -17.67
N ILE A 9 4.71 -21.50 -17.57
CA ILE A 9 4.18 -22.49 -18.52
C ILE A 9 2.64 -22.48 -18.48
N LYS A 10 2.03 -22.43 -17.29
CA LYS A 10 0.58 -22.38 -17.12
C LYS A 10 -0.06 -21.14 -17.75
N VAL A 11 0.54 -19.95 -17.58
CA VAL A 11 0.06 -18.70 -18.19
C VAL A 11 0.16 -18.75 -19.73
N LEU A 12 1.25 -19.28 -20.26
CA LEU A 12 1.44 -19.45 -21.70
C LEU A 12 0.45 -20.45 -22.32
N GLU A 13 0.14 -21.53 -21.62
CA GLU A 13 -0.85 -22.51 -22.05
C GLU A 13 -2.27 -21.97 -22.05
N LEU A 14 -2.64 -21.17 -21.05
CA LEU A 14 -3.96 -20.53 -20.96
C LEU A 14 -4.19 -19.55 -22.13
N ARG A 15 -3.16 -18.79 -22.54
CA ARG A 15 -3.23 -17.90 -23.70
C ARG A 15 -3.46 -18.64 -25.02
N LYS A 16 -2.90 -19.83 -25.18
CA LYS A 16 -3.04 -20.64 -26.41
C LYS A 16 -4.46 -21.23 -26.57
N LYS A 17 -5.22 -21.40 -25.47
CA LYS A 17 -6.54 -22.04 -25.48
C LYS A 17 -7.73 -21.09 -25.61
N GLY A 18 -7.51 -19.75 -25.67
CA GLY A 18 -8.59 -18.77 -25.74
C GLY A 18 -9.53 -18.78 -24.51
N ASN A 19 -9.15 -19.45 -23.43
CA ASN A 19 -9.94 -19.53 -22.21
C ASN A 19 -9.89 -18.21 -21.43
N LYS A 20 -11.04 -17.80 -20.90
CA LYS A 20 -11.11 -16.67 -19.96
C LYS A 20 -10.31 -17.04 -18.72
N MET A 21 -9.22 -16.27 -18.41
CA MET A 21 -8.43 -16.45 -17.21
C MET A 21 -9.26 -16.20 -15.96
N LYS A 22 -9.15 -17.07 -14.98
CA LYS A 22 -9.76 -16.93 -13.65
C LYS A 22 -8.71 -16.47 -12.65
N THR A 23 -9.14 -15.89 -11.55
CA THR A 23 -8.24 -15.48 -10.44
C THR A 23 -7.47 -16.68 -9.90
N ASP A 24 -8.11 -17.84 -9.77
CA ASP A 24 -7.49 -19.08 -9.27
C ASP A 24 -6.35 -19.60 -10.17
N ASP A 25 -6.28 -19.17 -11.42
CA ASP A 25 -5.17 -19.55 -12.32
C ASP A 25 -3.84 -18.90 -11.89
N PHE A 26 -3.90 -17.90 -11.03
CA PHE A 26 -2.75 -17.18 -10.47
C PHE A 26 -2.45 -17.58 -9.02
N ASP A 27 -3.23 -18.48 -8.46
CA ASP A 27 -2.99 -19.02 -7.11
C ASP A 27 -1.81 -19.99 -7.13
N TYR A 28 -0.87 -19.77 -6.21
CA TYR A 28 0.31 -20.62 -6.03
C TYR A 28 0.81 -20.52 -4.59
N ASN A 29 1.50 -21.55 -4.14
CA ASN A 29 2.13 -21.53 -2.84
C ASN A 29 3.34 -20.58 -2.84
N LEU A 30 3.23 -19.45 -2.15
CA LEU A 30 4.29 -18.47 -1.96
C LEU A 30 4.89 -18.65 -0.56
N PRO A 31 6.10 -19.19 -0.42
CA PRO A 31 6.79 -19.27 0.87
C PRO A 31 7.04 -17.86 1.45
N GLU A 32 6.79 -17.68 2.75
CA GLU A 32 6.93 -16.38 3.43
C GLU A 32 8.34 -15.80 3.32
N GLU A 33 9.38 -16.66 3.35
CA GLU A 33 10.77 -16.24 3.19
C GLU A 33 11.11 -15.63 1.83
N LEU A 34 10.22 -15.77 0.84
CA LEU A 34 10.37 -15.12 -0.48
C LEU A 34 9.74 -13.73 -0.53
N ILE A 35 9.06 -13.30 0.51
CA ILE A 35 8.49 -11.97 0.64
C ILE A 35 9.51 -11.08 1.33
N ALA A 36 10.02 -10.07 0.61
CA ALA A 36 10.98 -9.13 1.18
C ALA A 36 10.31 -8.28 2.26
N GLN A 37 10.91 -8.22 3.47
CA GLN A 37 10.41 -7.44 4.60
C GLN A 37 11.04 -6.03 4.68
N VAL A 38 12.17 -5.83 4.02
CA VAL A 38 12.85 -4.53 3.94
C VAL A 38 13.18 -4.19 2.48
N PRO A 39 13.00 -2.92 2.07
CA PRO A 39 13.40 -2.48 0.74
C PRO A 39 14.93 -2.45 0.62
N LEU A 40 15.43 -2.55 -0.60
CA LEU A 40 16.84 -2.30 -0.88
C LEU A 40 17.18 -0.83 -0.61
N LYS A 41 18.39 -0.58 -0.11
CA LYS A 41 18.90 0.77 0.12
C LYS A 41 18.95 1.57 -1.19
N GLU A 42 19.47 0.94 -2.24
CA GLU A 42 19.47 1.49 -3.60
C GLU A 42 18.35 0.83 -4.42
N ARG A 43 17.30 1.57 -4.74
CA ARG A 43 16.10 1.05 -5.43
C ARG A 43 16.40 0.50 -6.82
N THR A 44 17.39 1.06 -7.50
CA THR A 44 17.83 0.63 -8.83
C THR A 44 18.53 -0.73 -8.84
N GLU A 45 18.97 -1.20 -7.68
CA GLU A 45 19.53 -2.55 -7.50
C GLU A 45 18.47 -3.66 -7.43
N SER A 46 17.19 -3.31 -7.48
CA SER A 46 16.09 -4.28 -7.51
C SER A 46 16.23 -5.22 -8.68
N ARG A 47 15.79 -6.47 -8.50
CA ARG A 47 15.83 -7.46 -9.56
C ARG A 47 14.82 -7.12 -10.66
N LEU A 48 15.29 -7.16 -11.91
CA LEU A 48 14.48 -7.03 -13.11
C LEU A 48 14.34 -8.40 -13.77
N MET A 49 13.12 -8.82 -14.07
CA MET A 49 12.85 -9.98 -14.92
C MET A 49 12.47 -9.49 -16.32
N VAL A 50 13.30 -9.82 -17.31
CA VAL A 50 13.04 -9.52 -18.71
C VAL A 50 12.44 -10.76 -19.37
N LEU A 51 11.24 -10.62 -19.94
CA LEU A 51 10.54 -11.69 -20.64
C LEU A 51 10.42 -11.37 -22.13
N ASP A 52 11.08 -12.14 -22.96
CA ASP A 52 10.86 -12.08 -24.41
C ASP A 52 9.52 -12.75 -24.76
N ARG A 53 8.58 -11.95 -25.22
CA ARG A 53 7.23 -12.41 -25.57
C ARG A 53 7.18 -13.30 -26.83
N LYS A 54 8.21 -13.29 -27.68
CA LYS A 54 8.23 -14.06 -28.93
C LYS A 54 8.64 -15.51 -28.67
N ASN A 55 9.67 -15.71 -27.85
CA ASN A 55 10.25 -17.03 -27.61
C ASN A 55 10.05 -17.54 -26.17
N GLY A 56 9.58 -16.68 -25.25
CA GLY A 56 9.37 -17.02 -23.84
C GLY A 56 10.65 -17.05 -23.02
N ASN A 57 11.78 -16.57 -23.56
CA ASN A 57 13.04 -16.50 -22.80
C ASN A 57 12.92 -15.52 -21.64
N ILE A 58 13.53 -15.88 -20.51
CA ILE A 58 13.57 -15.08 -19.29
C ILE A 58 15.02 -14.81 -18.94
N GLU A 59 15.34 -13.51 -18.78
CA GLU A 59 16.60 -13.05 -18.24
C GLU A 59 16.40 -12.40 -16.89
N HIS A 60 17.39 -12.52 -16.02
CA HIS A 60 17.42 -11.87 -14.70
C HIS A 60 18.49 -10.81 -14.70
N LYS A 61 18.07 -9.56 -14.53
CA LYS A 61 18.88 -8.34 -14.55
C LYS A 61 18.69 -7.54 -13.27
N LYS A 62 19.35 -6.38 -13.19
CA LYS A 62 19.05 -5.33 -12.21
C LYS A 62 18.15 -4.26 -12.84
N PHE A 63 17.40 -3.52 -12.02
CA PHE A 63 16.47 -2.53 -12.55
C PHE A 63 17.16 -1.43 -13.36
N TYR A 64 18.37 -1.04 -13.02
CA TYR A 64 19.14 -0.06 -13.81
C TYR A 64 19.45 -0.52 -15.25
N ASP A 65 19.46 -1.82 -15.52
CA ASP A 65 19.68 -2.37 -16.88
C ASP A 65 18.48 -2.12 -17.81
N ILE A 66 17.35 -1.56 -17.28
CA ILE A 66 16.17 -1.24 -18.10
C ILE A 66 16.50 -0.29 -19.24
N ILE A 67 17.55 0.52 -19.08
CA ILE A 67 18.01 1.49 -20.07
C ILE A 67 18.40 0.79 -21.38
N ASP A 68 18.94 -0.43 -21.30
CA ASP A 68 19.39 -1.22 -22.45
C ASP A 68 18.22 -1.73 -23.33
N TYR A 69 16.99 -1.61 -22.82
CA TYR A 69 15.76 -2.06 -23.47
C TYR A 69 14.91 -0.90 -24.02
N LEU A 70 15.37 0.33 -23.88
CA LEU A 70 14.66 1.53 -24.33
C LEU A 70 15.35 2.12 -25.57
N GLU A 71 14.56 2.45 -26.57
CA GLU A 71 15.02 3.03 -27.82
C GLU A 71 14.46 4.44 -28.02
N LYS A 72 15.08 5.20 -28.91
CA LYS A 72 14.59 6.53 -29.28
C LYS A 72 13.17 6.45 -29.88
N GLY A 73 12.23 7.07 -29.23
CA GLY A 73 10.82 7.08 -29.63
C GLY A 73 9.92 6.27 -28.68
N ASP A 74 10.50 5.50 -27.77
CA ASP A 74 9.74 4.83 -26.72
C ASP A 74 9.15 5.85 -25.74
N VAL A 75 7.99 5.52 -25.19
CA VAL A 75 7.31 6.30 -24.15
C VAL A 75 7.21 5.45 -22.89
N LEU A 76 7.94 5.86 -21.86
CA LEU A 76 7.87 5.23 -20.54
C LEU A 76 6.84 5.96 -19.66
N VAL A 77 5.73 5.29 -19.39
CA VAL A 77 4.71 5.81 -18.46
C VAL A 77 5.07 5.40 -17.04
N ILE A 78 5.30 6.38 -16.19
CA ILE A 78 5.63 6.16 -14.76
C ILE A 78 4.56 6.77 -13.86
N ASN A 79 4.49 6.27 -12.63
CA ASN A 79 3.68 6.87 -11.57
C ASN A 79 4.61 7.61 -10.60
N ASP A 80 4.44 8.92 -10.49
CA ASP A 80 5.17 9.79 -9.58
C ASP A 80 4.34 10.21 -8.35
N THR A 81 3.20 9.57 -8.15
CA THR A 81 2.34 9.80 -6.99
C THR A 81 3.07 9.47 -5.70
N LYS A 82 3.19 10.45 -4.81
CA LYS A 82 3.69 10.23 -3.44
C LYS A 82 2.57 9.57 -2.61
N VAL A 83 2.86 8.41 -2.04
CA VAL A 83 1.94 7.77 -1.08
C VAL A 83 1.95 8.58 0.21
N MET A 84 0.77 8.97 0.67
CA MET A 84 0.58 9.67 1.94
C MET A 84 0.79 8.70 3.12
N PRO A 85 1.48 9.10 4.20
CA PRO A 85 1.57 8.32 5.43
C PRO A 85 0.24 8.37 6.18
N ALA A 86 -0.71 7.56 5.70
CA ALA A 86 -2.12 7.61 6.08
C ALA A 86 -2.46 6.81 7.34
N ARG A 87 -1.51 6.06 7.91
CA ARG A 87 -1.69 5.31 9.16
C ARG A 87 -1.22 6.14 10.33
N LEU A 88 -2.10 6.42 11.26
CA LEU A 88 -1.83 7.22 12.46
C LEU A 88 -2.04 6.38 13.72
N MET A 89 -1.07 6.42 14.62
CA MET A 89 -1.16 5.79 15.93
C MET A 89 -1.37 6.87 16.99
N GLY A 90 -2.50 6.81 17.70
CA GLY A 90 -2.85 7.79 18.71
C GLY A 90 -3.39 7.16 19.99
N VAL A 91 -3.73 8.00 20.94
CA VAL A 91 -4.33 7.60 22.21
C VAL A 91 -5.65 8.34 22.44
N LYS A 92 -6.65 7.63 22.92
CA LYS A 92 -7.91 8.23 23.32
C LYS A 92 -7.68 9.11 24.55
N GLU A 93 -8.01 10.41 24.51
CA GLU A 93 -7.72 11.37 25.60
C GLU A 93 -8.31 10.93 26.95
N GLU A 94 -9.51 10.40 26.97
CA GLU A 94 -10.18 10.03 28.25
C GLU A 94 -9.59 8.80 28.94
N THR A 95 -9.02 7.85 28.18
CA THR A 95 -8.69 6.51 28.70
C THR A 95 -7.28 6.06 28.40
N ASN A 96 -6.50 6.84 27.65
CA ASN A 96 -5.17 6.49 27.12
C ASN A 96 -5.15 5.17 26.30
N ALA A 97 -6.31 4.74 25.81
CA ALA A 97 -6.38 3.54 24.98
C ALA A 97 -5.76 3.80 23.62
N HIS A 98 -4.88 2.90 23.18
CA HIS A 98 -4.28 2.97 21.86
C HIS A 98 -5.33 2.79 20.76
N ILE A 99 -5.29 3.67 19.78
CA ILE A 99 -6.17 3.70 18.61
C ILE A 99 -5.31 3.84 17.36
N GLU A 100 -5.54 2.96 16.41
CA GLU A 100 -5.01 3.05 15.06
C GLU A 100 -6.06 3.66 14.14
N ILE A 101 -5.67 4.63 13.33
CA ILE A 101 -6.52 5.21 12.27
C ILE A 101 -5.81 5.03 10.94
N LEU A 102 -6.52 4.50 9.95
CA LEU A 102 -6.11 4.53 8.56
C LEU A 102 -7.02 5.49 7.80
N MET A 103 -6.46 6.59 7.31
CA MET A 103 -7.17 7.58 6.52
C MET A 103 -7.46 7.01 5.13
N LEU A 104 -8.73 7.07 4.69
CA LEU A 104 -9.19 6.49 3.42
C LEU A 104 -9.50 7.58 2.39
N LYS A 105 -10.35 8.54 2.77
CA LYS A 105 -10.87 9.55 1.86
C LYS A 105 -11.11 10.86 2.58
N ASN A 106 -10.68 11.97 1.98
CA ASN A 106 -11.09 13.30 2.43
C ASN A 106 -12.55 13.56 2.04
N ILE A 107 -13.37 13.97 3.01
CA ILE A 107 -14.79 14.24 2.83
C ILE A 107 -15.02 15.75 2.65
N SER A 108 -14.45 16.54 3.55
CA SER A 108 -14.54 17.99 3.52
C SER A 108 -13.50 18.61 4.44
N ASN A 109 -12.82 19.66 3.99
CA ASN A 109 -11.80 20.37 4.78
C ASN A 109 -10.90 19.39 5.54
N ASP A 110 -11.02 19.39 6.88
CA ASP A 110 -10.21 18.56 7.80
C ASP A 110 -10.92 17.29 8.23
N THR A 111 -12.06 16.93 7.62
CA THR A 111 -12.82 15.73 7.93
C THR A 111 -12.49 14.61 6.94
N TRP A 112 -12.13 13.46 7.49
CA TRP A 112 -11.74 12.28 6.74
C TRP A 112 -12.57 11.06 7.11
N GLU A 113 -12.89 10.24 6.12
CA GLU A 113 -13.33 8.88 6.31
C GLU A 113 -12.11 8.03 6.65
N CYS A 114 -12.20 7.32 7.78
CA CYS A 114 -11.09 6.56 8.33
C CYS A 114 -11.54 5.16 8.75
N LEU A 115 -10.70 4.16 8.54
CA LEU A 115 -10.83 2.86 9.19
C LEU A 115 -10.14 2.93 10.55
N VAL A 116 -10.85 2.57 11.61
CA VAL A 116 -10.37 2.73 13.00
C VAL A 116 -10.27 1.39 13.70
N LYS A 117 -9.17 1.15 14.42
CA LYS A 117 -8.94 -0.04 15.25
C LYS A 117 -8.49 0.34 16.67
N PRO A 118 -9.10 -0.24 17.71
CA PRO A 118 -10.34 -1.01 17.71
C PRO A 118 -11.58 -0.10 17.63
N ALA A 119 -12.40 -0.30 16.59
CA ALA A 119 -13.54 0.57 16.26
C ALA A 119 -14.57 0.72 17.39
N LYS A 120 -14.77 -0.32 18.20
CA LYS A 120 -15.71 -0.33 19.34
C LYS A 120 -15.37 0.72 20.42
N ARG A 121 -14.10 1.15 20.48
CA ARG A 121 -13.64 2.15 21.47
C ARG A 121 -13.82 3.59 21.02
N VAL A 122 -14.11 3.80 19.73
CA VAL A 122 -14.26 5.13 19.13
C VAL A 122 -15.72 5.34 18.76
N LYS A 123 -16.38 6.16 19.56
CA LYS A 123 -17.78 6.59 19.41
C LYS A 123 -17.80 8.06 18.98
N GLU A 124 -18.94 8.53 18.53
CA GLU A 124 -19.14 9.95 18.26
C GLU A 124 -18.77 10.82 19.47
N GLY A 125 -18.04 11.90 19.24
CA GLY A 125 -17.48 12.77 20.26
C GLY A 125 -16.13 12.31 20.85
N THR A 126 -15.67 11.07 20.57
CA THR A 126 -14.35 10.61 21.04
C THR A 126 -13.24 11.47 20.43
N VAL A 127 -12.32 11.94 21.29
CA VAL A 127 -11.12 12.65 20.87
C VAL A 127 -9.90 11.74 21.02
N ILE A 128 -9.07 11.73 19.97
CA ILE A 128 -7.83 10.96 19.89
C ILE A 128 -6.68 11.94 19.71
N ASP A 129 -5.66 11.80 20.54
CA ASP A 129 -4.45 12.60 20.47
C ASP A 129 -3.34 11.83 19.75
N PHE A 130 -2.68 12.49 18.81
CA PHE A 130 -1.56 11.99 18.02
C PHE A 130 -0.31 12.81 18.37
N GLY A 131 0.29 12.52 19.51
CA GLY A 131 1.56 13.13 19.93
C GLY A 131 1.48 14.62 20.26
N GLY A 132 0.32 15.15 20.61
CA GLY A 132 0.13 16.54 21.03
C GLY A 132 0.09 17.58 19.91
N ILE A 133 0.40 17.20 18.67
CA ILE A 133 0.44 18.12 17.52
C ILE A 133 -0.71 17.92 16.53
N LEU A 134 -1.46 16.83 16.67
CA LEU A 134 -2.65 16.53 15.89
C LEU A 134 -3.69 15.91 16.81
N LYS A 135 -4.93 16.34 16.70
CA LYS A 135 -6.07 15.72 17.37
C LYS A 135 -7.12 15.33 16.35
N GLY A 136 -7.81 14.21 16.58
CA GLY A 136 -8.90 13.75 15.75
C GLY A 136 -10.17 13.53 16.59
N LYS A 137 -11.26 14.22 16.26
CA LYS A 137 -12.57 14.05 16.88
C LYS A 137 -13.45 13.19 15.98
N CYS A 138 -14.02 12.13 16.54
CA CYS A 138 -14.99 11.32 15.82
C CYS A 138 -16.33 12.08 15.71
N THR A 139 -16.73 12.37 14.46
CA THR A 139 -17.97 13.10 14.14
C THR A 139 -19.04 12.19 13.53
N GLY A 140 -18.70 10.94 13.19
CA GLY A 140 -19.66 9.97 12.66
C GLY A 140 -19.17 8.54 12.82
N VAL A 141 -20.11 7.62 13.02
CA VAL A 141 -19.89 6.19 13.23
C VAL A 141 -20.63 5.40 12.17
N PHE A 142 -19.92 4.52 11.46
CA PHE A 142 -20.45 3.68 10.37
C PHE A 142 -20.05 2.24 10.59
N ASP A 143 -20.59 1.36 9.76
CA ASP A 143 -20.27 -0.07 9.78
C ASP A 143 -18.82 -0.38 9.44
N GLU A 144 -18.40 -1.61 9.61
CA GLU A 144 -17.08 -2.14 9.27
C GLU A 144 -15.87 -1.40 9.87
N GLY A 145 -16.09 -0.63 10.92
CA GLY A 145 -15.01 0.14 11.58
C GLY A 145 -14.76 1.51 10.98
N ILE A 146 -15.57 1.93 10.04
CA ILE A 146 -15.48 3.26 9.43
C ILE A 146 -15.95 4.34 10.42
N ARG A 147 -15.19 5.44 10.45
CA ARG A 147 -15.46 6.63 11.23
C ARG A 147 -15.18 7.88 10.41
N HIS A 148 -15.96 8.91 10.62
CA HIS A 148 -15.59 10.25 10.18
C HIS A 148 -14.79 10.91 11.30
N ILE A 149 -13.59 11.35 10.99
CA ILE A 149 -12.67 12.00 11.93
C ILE A 149 -12.40 13.40 11.43
N GLU A 150 -12.73 14.38 12.25
CA GLU A 150 -12.39 15.78 12.05
C GLU A 150 -11.06 16.06 12.76
N PHE A 151 -10.04 16.43 12.00
CA PHE A 151 -8.70 16.73 12.52
C PHE A 151 -8.57 18.20 12.91
N SER A 152 -7.89 18.45 14.00
CA SER A 152 -7.49 19.77 14.46
C SER A 152 -6.00 19.81 14.73
N TYR A 153 -5.33 20.84 14.21
CA TYR A 153 -3.88 20.98 14.22
C TYR A 153 -3.50 22.44 14.01
N ASP A 154 -2.22 22.76 14.22
CA ASP A 154 -1.63 24.05 13.88
C ASP A 154 -0.56 23.84 12.80
N GLY A 155 -0.63 24.62 11.71
CA GLY A 155 0.30 24.54 10.57
C GLY A 155 -0.24 23.82 9.34
N ILE A 156 0.64 23.07 8.65
CA ILE A 156 0.31 22.39 7.39
C ILE A 156 0.04 20.89 7.64
N PHE A 157 -1.17 20.46 7.37
CA PHE A 157 -1.63 19.09 7.64
C PHE A 157 -0.69 18.00 7.10
N TYR A 158 -0.27 18.11 5.86
CA TYR A 158 0.59 17.12 5.23
C TYR A 158 1.99 17.04 5.85
N GLU A 159 2.52 18.15 6.34
CA GLU A 159 3.81 18.16 7.07
C GLU A 159 3.69 17.47 8.44
N ILE A 160 2.52 17.58 9.07
CA ILE A 160 2.21 16.88 10.31
C ILE A 160 2.06 15.39 10.06
N LEU A 161 1.38 15.00 8.98
CA LEU A 161 1.30 13.60 8.59
C LEU A 161 2.66 13.00 8.26
N ASP A 162 3.54 13.72 7.59
CA ASP A 162 4.91 13.27 7.28
C ASP A 162 5.73 13.02 8.59
N LYS A 163 5.37 13.67 9.70
CA LYS A 163 6.03 13.49 11.02
C LYS A 163 5.44 12.35 11.85
N LEU A 164 4.11 12.19 11.81
CA LEU A 164 3.37 11.28 12.67
C LEU A 164 2.92 9.99 12.01
N GLY A 165 2.68 10.07 10.70
CA GLY A 165 2.07 8.99 9.96
C GLY A 165 3.06 7.93 9.53
N GLU A 166 2.57 6.72 9.44
CA GLU A 166 3.27 5.59 8.87
C GLU A 166 2.70 5.24 7.50
N MET A 167 3.57 4.75 6.61
CA MET A 167 3.11 4.24 5.32
C MET A 167 2.31 2.96 5.55
N PRO A 168 1.07 2.88 5.05
CA PRO A 168 0.28 1.66 5.18
C PRO A 168 0.89 0.55 4.33
N LEU A 169 1.53 -0.39 4.98
CA LEU A 169 2.06 -1.59 4.34
C LEU A 169 1.01 -2.71 4.37
N PRO A 170 1.04 -3.64 3.40
CA PRO A 170 0.25 -4.85 3.46
C PRO A 170 0.56 -5.67 4.73
N PRO A 171 -0.41 -6.44 5.28
CA PRO A 171 -0.24 -7.14 6.56
C PRO A 171 0.80 -8.25 6.56
N TYR A 172 1.33 -8.63 5.40
CA TYR A 172 2.38 -9.64 5.24
C TYR A 172 3.81 -9.05 5.19
N ILE A 173 3.96 -7.74 5.37
CA ILE A 173 5.25 -7.01 5.46
C ILE A 173 5.47 -6.51 6.87
#